data_7a47c839f932ed64a3a511af191f8afd
#
_entry.id   7a47c839f932ed64a3a511af191f8afd
#
_cell.length_a   1.000
_cell.length_b   1.000
_cell.length_c   1.000
_cell.angle_alpha   90.00
_cell.angle_beta   90.00
_cell.angle_gamma   90.00
#
_symmetry.space_group_name_H-M   'P 1'
#
loop_
_entity.id
_entity.type
_entity.pdbx_description
1 polymer ?
#
loop_
_entity_poly.entity_id
_entity_poly.type
_entity_poly.pdbx_seq_one_letter_code
_entity_poly.pdbx_strand_id
1 'polypeptide(L)'
;MIGSFPELCPFPKTCRMHVLFVHKNFPAQFGHLAARLVKQRGYRCSFLSEKGPALVQGVEVIPYQVRGGATAATHFCSRTFENTVWHSAALYETLKARPDIRPDLVVGHAGFSSTVFLRELYDCPFINYFEYFYRSRDSDLDFRPEFPAGEWQRLRAWTRNASLLVDLESCEAGYSPTRWQRDLLPEVFRPKVEVIFDGIDTSVWNRVAQPGRTFGTFQIPPDCRLLTYVSRGFESMRGFDIFMKVAKRLCDQHPNLVVAVVGEDRICYGGDAEHIGGPSFRQWVLSQEQYDLSRILFLGRLDPPDLARLLSLSDLHIYLTVPFVLSWSLMNALACGATILASDTAPVREMITPGQNGLLAGFFDVDGFVAQANEVLQRPHDYRHLAENGRKMIHEHYSLDVCLSRMERLYERVGSLPRPVPPLSAPTGAEPAG
;
A
#
# COMPACT_ATOMS: atom_id res chain seq x y z
N MET A 1 -55.24 8.08 -5.66
CA MET A 1 -54.53 8.75 -4.54
C MET A 1 -53.26 7.95 -4.29
N ILE A 2 -52.19 8.44 -4.83
CA ILE A 2 -50.86 7.83 -4.68
C ILE A 2 -50.23 8.53 -3.49
N GLY A 3 -50.04 7.78 -2.39
CA GLY A 3 -49.43 8.29 -1.17
C GLY A 3 -47.95 8.60 -1.43
N SER A 4 -47.57 9.85 -1.18
CA SER A 4 -46.20 10.32 -1.16
C SER A 4 -45.43 9.61 -0.04
N PHE A 5 -44.35 8.90 -0.40
CA PHE A 5 -43.34 8.46 0.56
C PHE A 5 -42.70 9.70 1.20
N PRO A 6 -42.49 9.72 2.51
CA PRO A 6 -41.75 10.81 3.13
C PRO A 6 -40.31 10.78 2.59
N GLU A 7 -39.87 11.91 2.05
CA GLU A 7 -38.46 12.18 1.77
C GLU A 7 -37.65 11.93 3.03
N LEU A 8 -36.73 10.95 3.00
CA LEU A 8 -35.75 10.74 4.04
C LEU A 8 -34.93 12.03 4.15
N CYS A 9 -35.18 12.75 5.24
CA CYS A 9 -34.53 14.01 5.56
C CYS A 9 -33.00 13.81 5.57
N PRO A 10 -32.22 14.56 4.75
CA PRO A 10 -30.77 14.57 4.90
C PRO A 10 -30.45 15.09 6.30
N PHE A 11 -29.50 14.47 6.98
CA PHE A 11 -29.04 14.80 8.32
C PHE A 11 -29.07 16.32 8.59
N PRO A 12 -29.55 16.78 9.73
CA PRO A 12 -29.50 18.19 10.09
C PRO A 12 -28.04 18.65 10.09
N LYS A 13 -27.77 19.79 9.50
CA LYS A 13 -26.43 20.41 9.31
C LYS A 13 -25.59 20.61 10.59
N THR A 14 -26.03 20.11 11.73
CA THR A 14 -25.42 20.27 13.06
C THR A 14 -24.89 18.95 13.67
N CYS A 15 -25.18 17.79 13.12
CA CYS A 15 -24.65 16.52 13.66
C CYS A 15 -23.39 16.11 12.87
N ARG A 16 -22.22 16.39 13.46
CA ARG A 16 -20.93 16.04 12.89
C ARG A 16 -20.64 14.58 13.18
N MET A 17 -20.58 13.72 12.15
CA MET A 17 -20.19 12.32 12.28
C MET A 17 -18.84 12.20 13.00
N HIS A 18 -18.74 11.27 13.96
CA HIS A 18 -17.50 10.90 14.60
C HIS A 18 -16.94 9.62 13.96
N VAL A 19 -15.81 9.71 13.27
CA VAL A 19 -15.12 8.58 12.66
C VAL A 19 -13.92 8.18 13.52
N LEU A 20 -13.87 6.91 13.90
CA LEU A 20 -12.75 6.32 14.61
C LEU A 20 -11.89 5.51 13.64
N PHE A 21 -10.66 5.96 13.40
CA PHE A 21 -9.67 5.24 12.61
C PHE A 21 -8.77 4.37 13.49
N VAL A 22 -8.45 3.17 12.98
CA VAL A 22 -7.63 2.18 13.70
C VAL A 22 -6.50 1.70 12.80
N HIS A 23 -5.27 2.07 13.13
CA HIS A 23 -4.06 1.56 12.47
C HIS A 23 -2.85 1.74 13.39
N LYS A 24 -1.98 0.71 13.51
CA LYS A 24 -0.80 0.76 14.40
C LYS A 24 0.17 1.92 14.12
N ASN A 25 0.22 2.41 12.89
CA ASN A 25 1.04 3.56 12.50
C ASN A 25 0.13 4.74 12.13
N PHE A 26 0.49 5.94 12.57
CA PHE A 26 -0.11 7.19 12.10
C PHE A 26 0.86 7.89 11.13
N PRO A 27 0.44 8.50 10.04
CA PRO A 27 -0.93 8.64 9.50
C PRO A 27 -1.41 7.46 8.64
N ALA A 28 -0.54 6.51 8.26
CA ALA A 28 -0.83 5.36 7.39
C ALA A 28 -1.64 5.77 6.13
N GLN A 29 -2.58 4.90 5.69
CA GLN A 29 -3.44 5.16 4.54
C GLN A 29 -4.59 6.13 4.86
N PHE A 30 -4.92 6.32 6.14
CA PHE A 30 -6.11 7.07 6.57
C PHE A 30 -5.87 8.54 6.86
N GLY A 31 -4.61 8.97 7.03
CA GLY A 31 -4.29 10.30 7.53
C GLY A 31 -4.82 11.44 6.66
N HIS A 32 -4.66 11.35 5.35
CA HIS A 32 -5.16 12.35 4.40
C HIS A 32 -6.69 12.46 4.44
N LEU A 33 -7.37 11.30 4.52
CA LEU A 33 -8.83 11.26 4.60
C LEU A 33 -9.32 11.85 5.94
N ALA A 34 -8.74 11.43 7.06
CA ALA A 34 -9.10 11.96 8.37
C ALA A 34 -8.96 13.49 8.43
N ALA A 35 -7.83 14.04 7.95
CA ALA A 35 -7.60 15.47 7.88
C ALA A 35 -8.62 16.19 6.97
N ARG A 36 -8.96 15.61 5.83
CA ARG A 36 -9.97 16.16 4.91
C ARG A 36 -11.36 16.16 5.52
N LEU A 37 -11.77 15.07 6.16
CA LEU A 37 -13.07 14.97 6.85
C LEU A 37 -13.22 16.03 7.95
N VAL A 38 -12.17 16.24 8.75
CA VAL A 38 -12.16 17.31 9.74
C VAL A 38 -12.29 18.68 9.08
N LYS A 39 -11.42 18.99 8.11
CA LYS A 39 -11.30 20.35 7.52
C LYS A 39 -12.50 20.71 6.64
N GLN A 40 -12.98 19.79 5.80
CA GLN A 40 -13.96 20.11 4.77
C GLN A 40 -15.39 19.72 5.17
N ARG A 41 -15.56 18.67 5.99
CA ARG A 41 -16.87 18.18 6.43
C ARG A 41 -17.21 18.54 7.88
N GLY A 42 -16.22 18.98 8.66
CA GLY A 42 -16.37 19.29 10.06
C GLY A 42 -16.65 18.04 10.91
N TYR A 43 -16.21 16.85 10.46
CA TYR A 43 -16.32 15.62 11.22
C TYR A 43 -15.38 15.63 12.41
N ARG A 44 -15.75 14.95 13.48
CA ARG A 44 -14.80 14.57 14.52
C ARG A 44 -14.06 13.32 14.04
N CYS A 45 -12.73 13.33 14.10
CA CYS A 45 -11.91 12.18 13.77
C CYS A 45 -10.98 11.84 14.94
N SER A 46 -11.06 10.62 15.43
CA SER A 46 -10.12 10.05 16.39
C SER A 46 -9.33 8.93 15.69
N PHE A 47 -8.06 8.78 16.04
CA PHE A 47 -7.17 7.83 15.39
C PHE A 47 -6.38 7.05 16.46
N LEU A 48 -6.59 5.74 16.56
CA LEU A 48 -5.77 4.88 17.43
C LEU A 48 -4.50 4.47 16.71
N SER A 49 -3.35 4.71 17.37
CA SER A 49 -2.03 4.35 16.86
C SER A 49 -1.07 4.01 17.99
N GLU A 50 -0.09 3.13 17.76
CA GLU A 50 0.98 2.88 18.74
C GLU A 50 1.90 4.09 18.94
N LYS A 51 2.00 4.95 17.93
CA LYS A 51 2.87 6.13 17.92
C LYS A 51 2.15 7.29 17.26
N GLY A 52 2.38 8.47 17.77
CA GLY A 52 1.89 9.69 17.15
C GLY A 52 1.78 10.83 18.14
N PRO A 53 1.78 12.08 17.66
CA PRO A 53 1.47 13.25 18.47
C PRO A 53 -0.03 13.26 18.81
N ALA A 54 -0.39 13.89 19.93
CA ALA A 54 -1.77 13.87 20.44
C ALA A 54 -2.80 14.53 19.50
N LEU A 55 -2.38 15.48 18.68
CA LEU A 55 -3.26 16.18 17.72
C LEU A 55 -2.50 16.55 16.44
N VAL A 56 -3.06 16.15 15.29
CA VAL A 56 -2.51 16.51 13.96
C VAL A 56 -3.65 16.92 13.04
N GLN A 57 -3.60 18.14 12.52
CA GLN A 57 -4.57 18.66 11.55
C GLN A 57 -6.04 18.51 12.02
N GLY A 58 -6.28 18.62 13.34
CA GLY A 58 -7.58 18.45 13.94
C GLY A 58 -8.03 17.02 14.21
N VAL A 59 -7.18 16.03 13.90
CA VAL A 59 -7.41 14.61 14.23
C VAL A 59 -6.83 14.32 15.61
N GLU A 60 -7.65 13.82 16.53
CA GLU A 60 -7.22 13.35 17.84
C GLU A 60 -6.51 12.02 17.71
N VAL A 61 -5.21 11.95 18.02
CA VAL A 61 -4.45 10.68 17.98
C VAL A 61 -4.38 10.09 19.39
N ILE A 62 -4.94 8.91 19.57
CA ILE A 62 -5.02 8.19 20.84
C ILE A 62 -3.95 7.09 20.83
N PRO A 63 -2.90 7.20 21.65
CA PRO A 63 -1.88 6.17 21.72
C PRO A 63 -2.39 4.93 22.46
N TYR A 64 -2.00 3.74 21.99
CA TYR A 64 -2.20 2.48 22.69
C TYR A 64 -0.89 1.70 22.81
N GLN A 65 -0.81 0.78 23.78
CA GLN A 65 0.37 -0.04 23.99
C GLN A 65 0.02 -1.51 24.04
N VAL A 66 0.72 -2.31 23.25
CA VAL A 66 0.63 -3.76 23.25
C VAL A 66 1.59 -4.31 24.30
N ARG A 67 1.07 -5.08 25.28
CA ARG A 67 1.85 -5.59 26.41
C ARG A 67 2.33 -7.03 26.26
N GLY A 68 1.96 -7.70 25.18
CA GLY A 68 2.31 -9.09 24.91
C GLY A 68 2.37 -9.38 23.42
N GLY A 69 2.48 -10.64 23.06
CA GLY A 69 2.58 -11.10 21.68
C GLY A 69 2.99 -12.57 21.60
N ALA A 70 3.14 -13.06 20.39
CA ALA A 70 3.64 -14.37 20.10
C ALA A 70 5.07 -14.55 20.65
N THR A 71 5.31 -15.66 21.30
CA THR A 71 6.61 -16.04 21.86
C THR A 71 7.28 -17.14 21.03
N ALA A 72 8.46 -17.59 21.44
CA ALA A 72 9.12 -18.76 20.84
C ALA A 72 8.29 -20.05 20.99
N ALA A 73 7.51 -20.17 22.07
CA ALA A 73 6.61 -21.30 22.32
C ALA A 73 5.32 -21.25 21.50
N THR A 74 4.95 -20.10 20.95
CA THR A 74 3.78 -19.98 20.06
C THR A 74 4.06 -20.70 18.74
N HIS A 75 3.15 -21.58 18.32
CA HIS A 75 3.30 -22.31 17.06
C HIS A 75 3.50 -21.34 15.88
N PHE A 76 4.49 -21.61 15.03
CA PHE A 76 4.91 -20.70 13.95
C PHE A 76 3.74 -20.19 13.09
N CYS A 77 2.82 -21.07 12.73
CA CYS A 77 1.68 -20.70 11.88
C CYS A 77 0.64 -19.84 12.60
N SER A 78 0.53 -19.85 13.92
CA SER A 78 -0.44 -19.05 14.68
C SER A 78 0.11 -17.70 15.16
N ARG A 79 1.41 -17.47 15.07
CA ARG A 79 2.07 -16.26 15.62
C ARG A 79 1.46 -14.95 15.09
N THR A 80 1.08 -14.91 13.82
CA THR A 80 0.47 -13.69 13.24
C THR A 80 -0.89 -13.44 13.88
N PHE A 81 -1.72 -14.46 14.03
CA PHE A 81 -3.03 -14.35 14.66
C PHE A 81 -2.90 -13.99 16.15
N GLU A 82 -2.01 -14.65 16.88
CA GLU A 82 -1.70 -14.32 18.27
C GLU A 82 -1.35 -12.84 18.44
N ASN A 83 -0.43 -12.32 17.62
CA ASN A 83 -0.09 -10.90 17.66
C ASN A 83 -1.29 -10.00 17.34
N THR A 84 -2.16 -10.41 16.41
CA THR A 84 -3.38 -9.65 16.10
C THR A 84 -4.32 -9.61 17.30
N VAL A 85 -4.49 -10.70 18.03
CA VAL A 85 -5.31 -10.76 19.26
C VAL A 85 -4.75 -9.80 20.32
N TRP A 86 -3.43 -9.77 20.54
CA TRP A 86 -2.80 -8.84 21.47
C TRP A 86 -3.03 -7.37 21.08
N HIS A 87 -2.91 -7.05 19.80
CA HIS A 87 -3.23 -5.71 19.30
C HIS A 87 -4.70 -5.37 19.52
N SER A 88 -5.63 -6.26 19.16
CA SER A 88 -7.08 -6.04 19.33
C SER A 88 -7.45 -5.87 20.80
N ALA A 89 -6.86 -6.64 21.70
CA ALA A 89 -7.05 -6.48 23.14
C ALA A 89 -6.57 -5.11 23.64
N ALA A 90 -5.39 -4.67 23.19
CA ALA A 90 -4.85 -3.36 23.56
C ALA A 90 -5.73 -2.20 23.07
N LEU A 91 -6.29 -2.30 21.85
CA LEU A 91 -7.26 -1.34 21.32
C LEU A 91 -8.54 -1.31 22.16
N TYR A 92 -9.07 -2.49 22.46
CA TYR A 92 -10.28 -2.64 23.29
C TYR A 92 -10.10 -2.00 24.66
N GLU A 93 -9.04 -2.36 25.41
CA GLU A 93 -8.78 -1.81 26.74
C GLU A 93 -8.55 -0.29 26.73
N THR A 94 -7.86 0.22 25.70
CA THR A 94 -7.64 1.65 25.54
C THR A 94 -8.96 2.40 25.35
N LEU A 95 -9.84 1.89 24.50
CA LEU A 95 -11.12 2.54 24.22
C LEU A 95 -12.16 2.33 25.33
N LYS A 96 -12.13 1.20 26.02
CA LYS A 96 -12.95 0.95 27.20
C LYS A 96 -12.68 2.00 28.31
N ALA A 97 -11.42 2.44 28.44
CA ALA A 97 -11.03 3.50 29.37
C ALA A 97 -11.40 4.94 28.87
N ARG A 98 -11.96 5.08 27.67
CA ARG A 98 -12.30 6.34 27.03
C ARG A 98 -13.79 6.39 26.63
N PRO A 99 -14.72 6.45 27.62
CA PRO A 99 -16.15 6.46 27.36
C PRO A 99 -16.65 7.71 26.60
N ASP A 100 -15.79 8.73 26.46
CA ASP A 100 -16.00 9.93 25.65
C ASP A 100 -15.84 9.68 24.14
N ILE A 101 -15.19 8.58 23.75
CA ILE A 101 -15.06 8.14 22.35
C ILE A 101 -16.28 7.31 21.97
N ARG A 102 -17.19 7.95 21.26
CA ARG A 102 -18.44 7.33 20.77
C ARG A 102 -18.52 7.54 19.26
N PRO A 103 -17.94 6.65 18.46
CA PRO A 103 -17.94 6.79 17.01
C PRO A 103 -19.32 6.47 16.41
N ASP A 104 -19.61 7.14 15.31
CA ASP A 104 -20.71 6.79 14.40
C ASP A 104 -20.25 5.81 13.32
N LEU A 105 -18.93 5.70 13.10
CA LEU A 105 -18.29 4.82 12.14
C LEU A 105 -16.89 4.44 12.64
N VAL A 106 -16.55 3.14 12.58
CA VAL A 106 -15.20 2.65 12.81
C VAL A 106 -14.56 2.24 11.48
N VAL A 107 -13.31 2.65 11.26
CA VAL A 107 -12.54 2.32 10.06
C VAL A 107 -11.22 1.69 10.46
N GLY A 108 -11.00 0.44 10.08
CA GLY A 108 -9.79 -0.33 10.42
C GLY A 108 -9.00 -0.77 9.21
N HIS A 109 -7.76 -1.19 9.45
CA HIS A 109 -6.90 -1.82 8.47
C HIS A 109 -6.72 -3.29 8.84
N ALA A 110 -7.47 -4.16 8.18
CA ALA A 110 -7.37 -5.60 8.38
C ALA A 110 -5.93 -6.09 8.12
N GLY A 111 -5.40 -6.90 9.02
CA GLY A 111 -4.02 -7.41 8.96
C GLY A 111 -2.97 -6.57 9.69
N PHE A 112 -3.20 -5.25 9.91
CA PHE A 112 -2.34 -4.42 10.76
C PHE A 112 -2.98 -4.10 12.11
N SER A 113 -4.30 -3.92 12.15
CA SER A 113 -5.04 -3.61 13.37
C SER A 113 -6.48 -4.08 13.19
N SER A 114 -6.77 -5.30 13.60
CA SER A 114 -8.12 -5.87 13.51
C SER A 114 -9.09 -5.13 14.43
N THR A 115 -10.29 -4.88 13.93
CA THR A 115 -11.37 -4.20 14.65
C THR A 115 -12.27 -5.16 15.43
N VAL A 116 -11.95 -6.46 15.44
CA VAL A 116 -12.84 -7.54 15.91
C VAL A 116 -13.40 -7.32 17.31
N PHE A 117 -12.58 -6.89 18.28
CA PHE A 117 -13.08 -6.69 19.65
C PHE A 117 -13.82 -5.38 19.86
N LEU A 118 -13.73 -4.45 18.92
CA LEU A 118 -14.42 -3.16 19.04
C LEU A 118 -15.92 -3.28 18.82
N ARG A 119 -16.39 -4.40 18.26
CA ARG A 119 -17.84 -4.73 18.22
C ARG A 119 -18.47 -4.88 19.61
N GLU A 120 -17.68 -5.24 20.62
CA GLU A 120 -18.16 -5.32 22.00
C GLU A 120 -18.30 -3.93 22.68
N LEU A 121 -17.75 -2.88 22.07
CA LEU A 121 -17.82 -1.50 22.57
C LEU A 121 -18.78 -0.61 21.81
N TYR A 122 -19.01 -0.88 20.52
CA TYR A 122 -19.69 0.05 19.62
C TYR A 122 -20.73 -0.62 18.74
N ASP A 123 -21.96 -0.13 18.80
CA ASP A 123 -23.10 -0.54 17.95
C ASP A 123 -23.18 0.30 16.66
N CYS A 124 -22.04 0.78 16.14
CA CYS A 124 -21.99 1.54 14.90
C CYS A 124 -21.46 0.66 13.74
N PRO A 125 -21.64 1.08 12.48
CA PRO A 125 -21.08 0.38 11.34
C PRO A 125 -19.53 0.37 11.35
N PHE A 126 -18.95 -0.65 10.71
CA PHE A 126 -17.50 -0.83 10.55
C PHE A 126 -17.16 -0.94 9.08
N ILE A 127 -16.08 -0.28 8.68
CA ILE A 127 -15.43 -0.42 7.38
C ILE A 127 -14.01 -0.92 7.60
N ASN A 128 -13.59 -1.94 6.85
CA ASN A 128 -12.20 -2.41 6.90
C ASN A 128 -11.53 -2.29 5.53
N TYR A 129 -10.26 -1.84 5.57
CA TYR A 129 -9.37 -1.83 4.42
C TYR A 129 -8.66 -3.18 4.32
N PHE A 130 -8.76 -3.82 3.15
CA PHE A 130 -8.19 -5.13 2.86
C PHE A 130 -7.09 -4.98 1.82
N GLU A 131 -5.83 -4.96 2.28
CA GLU A 131 -4.69 -4.77 1.42
C GLU A 131 -4.26 -6.05 0.70
N TYR A 132 -4.24 -7.19 1.41
CA TYR A 132 -3.77 -8.44 0.84
C TYR A 132 -4.37 -9.66 1.54
N PHE A 133 -4.78 -10.66 0.74
CA PHE A 133 -5.21 -11.96 1.23
C PHE A 133 -4.20 -13.03 0.81
N TYR A 134 -3.60 -13.69 1.79
CA TYR A 134 -2.46 -14.58 1.58
C TYR A 134 -2.86 -15.90 0.93
N ARG A 135 -2.03 -16.38 -0.01
CA ARG A 135 -2.17 -17.67 -0.67
C ARG A 135 -0.83 -18.40 -0.63
N SER A 136 -0.88 -19.74 -0.58
CA SER A 136 0.31 -20.58 -0.58
C SER A 136 0.78 -20.96 -1.97
N ARG A 137 -0.07 -20.74 -2.99
CA ARG A 137 0.17 -21.04 -4.40
C ARG A 137 -0.40 -19.96 -5.29
N ASP A 138 0.14 -19.83 -6.49
CA ASP A 138 -0.22 -18.79 -7.46
C ASP A 138 -0.14 -17.39 -6.81
N SER A 139 0.95 -17.14 -6.07
CA SER A 139 1.14 -15.98 -5.22
C SER A 139 2.60 -15.51 -5.20
N ASP A 140 2.90 -14.56 -4.34
CA ASP A 140 4.27 -14.12 -4.04
C ASP A 140 5.18 -15.23 -3.52
N LEU A 141 4.62 -16.24 -2.82
CA LEU A 141 5.40 -17.29 -2.14
C LEU A 141 6.00 -18.34 -3.08
N ASP A 142 5.39 -18.60 -4.22
CA ASP A 142 5.83 -19.61 -5.19
C ASP A 142 6.27 -19.03 -6.53
N PHE A 143 6.27 -17.71 -6.66
CA PHE A 143 6.62 -17.03 -7.90
C PHE A 143 8.12 -17.03 -8.21
N ARG A 144 8.98 -17.00 -7.18
CA ARG A 144 10.44 -16.94 -7.31
C ARG A 144 11.07 -18.32 -7.02
N PRO A 145 11.37 -19.13 -8.06
CA PRO A 145 11.97 -20.47 -7.84
C PRO A 145 13.38 -20.41 -7.23
N GLU A 146 14.10 -19.29 -7.39
CA GLU A 146 15.42 -19.08 -6.80
C GLU A 146 15.36 -18.77 -5.28
N PHE A 147 14.20 -18.35 -4.78
CA PHE A 147 13.95 -18.01 -3.39
C PHE A 147 12.67 -18.72 -2.91
N PRO A 148 12.65 -20.07 -2.91
CA PRO A 148 11.43 -20.83 -2.66
C PRO A 148 10.97 -20.67 -1.21
N ALA A 149 9.67 -20.42 -1.00
CA ALA A 149 9.10 -20.46 0.33
C ALA A 149 9.16 -21.86 0.93
N GLY A 150 9.63 -21.95 2.17
CA GLY A 150 9.66 -23.20 2.93
C GLY A 150 8.26 -23.75 3.19
N GLU A 151 8.18 -25.03 3.57
CA GLU A 151 6.90 -25.70 3.88
C GLU A 151 6.09 -24.93 4.93
N TRP A 152 6.75 -24.55 6.03
CA TRP A 152 6.11 -23.81 7.12
C TRP A 152 5.64 -22.42 6.73
N GLN A 153 6.30 -21.75 5.80
CA GLN A 153 5.87 -20.46 5.27
C GLN A 153 4.57 -20.63 4.43
N ARG A 154 4.48 -21.70 3.63
CA ARG A 154 3.26 -22.03 2.89
C ARG A 154 2.09 -22.39 3.80
N LEU A 155 2.32 -23.20 4.85
CA LEU A 155 1.31 -23.51 5.87
C LEU A 155 0.85 -22.25 6.62
N ARG A 156 1.78 -21.37 6.96
CA ARG A 156 1.47 -20.10 7.63
C ARG A 156 0.62 -19.17 6.78
N ALA A 157 0.75 -19.19 5.45
CA ALA A 157 -0.08 -18.37 4.56
C ALA A 157 -1.59 -18.59 4.79
N TRP A 158 -2.00 -19.84 5.06
CA TRP A 158 -3.39 -20.16 5.39
C TRP A 158 -3.86 -19.49 6.67
N THR A 159 -3.07 -19.58 7.72
CA THR A 159 -3.44 -19.09 9.06
C THR A 159 -3.30 -17.57 9.19
N ARG A 160 -2.49 -16.92 8.34
CA ARG A 160 -2.40 -15.44 8.31
C ARG A 160 -3.72 -14.76 7.97
N ASN A 161 -4.61 -15.46 7.29
CA ASN A 161 -5.92 -14.94 6.93
C ASN A 161 -6.97 -15.04 8.05
N ALA A 162 -6.68 -15.67 9.17
CA ALA A 162 -7.66 -15.90 10.23
C ALA A 162 -8.33 -14.60 10.71
N SER A 163 -7.53 -13.57 11.05
CA SER A 163 -8.07 -12.27 11.45
C SER A 163 -8.75 -11.52 10.31
N LEU A 164 -8.22 -11.66 9.07
CA LEU A 164 -8.84 -11.05 7.89
C LEU A 164 -10.24 -11.62 7.63
N LEU A 165 -10.43 -12.93 7.83
CA LEU A 165 -11.74 -13.57 7.66
C LEU A 165 -12.74 -13.11 8.73
N VAL A 166 -12.29 -12.93 9.98
CA VAL A 166 -13.14 -12.37 11.04
C VAL A 166 -13.49 -10.91 10.75
N ASP A 167 -12.53 -10.09 10.31
CA ASP A 167 -12.78 -8.70 9.91
C ASP A 167 -13.69 -8.62 8.68
N LEU A 168 -13.55 -9.55 7.71
CA LEU A 168 -14.46 -9.64 6.55
C LEU A 168 -15.87 -10.01 6.97
N GLU A 169 -16.05 -10.91 7.89
CA GLU A 169 -17.36 -11.34 8.37
C GLU A 169 -18.04 -10.20 9.16
N SER A 170 -17.32 -9.57 10.07
CA SER A 170 -17.86 -8.63 11.05
C SER A 170 -18.07 -7.20 10.53
N CYS A 171 -17.49 -6.76 9.40
CA CYS A 171 -17.69 -5.42 8.87
C CYS A 171 -18.91 -5.30 7.95
N GLU A 172 -19.55 -4.14 7.89
CA GLU A 172 -20.65 -3.85 6.96
C GLU A 172 -20.15 -3.66 5.54
N ALA A 173 -18.96 -3.07 5.38
CA ALA A 173 -18.32 -2.88 4.08
C ALA A 173 -16.80 -2.92 4.20
N GLY A 174 -16.14 -3.10 3.08
CA GLY A 174 -14.70 -2.99 2.97
C GLY A 174 -14.28 -2.27 1.71
N TYR A 175 -13.00 -1.97 1.60
CA TYR A 175 -12.39 -1.56 0.34
C TYR A 175 -10.97 -2.11 0.21
N SER A 176 -10.51 -2.21 -1.03
CA SER A 176 -9.19 -2.71 -1.41
C SER A 176 -8.60 -1.79 -2.47
N PRO A 177 -7.27 -1.58 -2.53
CA PRO A 177 -6.69 -0.57 -3.40
C PRO A 177 -6.77 -0.92 -4.89
N THR A 178 -6.82 -2.21 -5.24
CA THR A 178 -6.89 -2.68 -6.62
C THR A 178 -7.91 -3.78 -6.78
N ARG A 179 -8.40 -3.98 -7.99
CA ARG A 179 -9.29 -5.09 -8.33
C ARG A 179 -8.60 -6.43 -8.11
N TRP A 180 -7.35 -6.54 -8.54
CA TRP A 180 -6.56 -7.75 -8.35
C TRP A 180 -6.46 -8.12 -6.87
N GLN A 181 -6.15 -7.14 -5.99
CA GLN A 181 -6.05 -7.40 -4.54
C GLN A 181 -7.42 -7.79 -3.94
N ARG A 182 -8.52 -7.13 -4.33
CA ARG A 182 -9.87 -7.53 -3.92
C ARG A 182 -10.20 -8.95 -4.37
N ASP A 183 -9.82 -9.33 -5.58
CA ASP A 183 -10.16 -10.64 -6.16
C ASP A 183 -9.34 -11.79 -5.56
N LEU A 184 -8.34 -11.51 -4.72
CA LEU A 184 -7.71 -12.50 -3.84
C LEU A 184 -8.62 -12.95 -2.70
N LEU A 185 -9.57 -12.11 -2.28
CA LEU A 185 -10.52 -12.43 -1.21
C LEU A 185 -11.44 -13.61 -1.59
N PRO A 186 -11.97 -14.37 -0.60
CA PRO A 186 -12.99 -15.35 -0.87
C PRO A 186 -14.19 -14.70 -1.57
N GLU A 187 -14.73 -15.40 -2.57
CA GLU A 187 -15.75 -14.87 -3.48
C GLU A 187 -17.00 -14.35 -2.74
N VAL A 188 -17.40 -15.04 -1.69
CA VAL A 188 -18.57 -14.68 -0.85
C VAL A 188 -18.47 -13.28 -0.24
N PHE A 189 -17.26 -12.78 0.00
CA PHE A 189 -17.05 -11.45 0.61
C PHE A 189 -16.79 -10.33 -0.40
N ARG A 190 -16.45 -10.65 -1.66
CA ARG A 190 -16.14 -9.64 -2.69
C ARG A 190 -17.25 -8.62 -2.93
N PRO A 191 -18.55 -8.98 -2.88
CA PRO A 191 -19.63 -8.01 -3.10
C PRO A 191 -19.67 -6.85 -2.13
N LYS A 192 -19.18 -7.02 -0.89
CA LYS A 192 -19.12 -5.95 0.10
C LYS A 192 -17.80 -5.19 0.15
N VAL A 193 -16.84 -5.51 -0.74
CA VAL A 193 -15.52 -4.86 -0.78
C VAL A 193 -15.39 -4.08 -2.09
N GLU A 194 -15.34 -2.75 -1.99
CA GLU A 194 -15.15 -1.87 -3.13
C GLU A 194 -13.69 -1.75 -3.52
N VAL A 195 -13.43 -1.39 -4.78
CA VAL A 195 -12.08 -1.08 -5.25
C VAL A 195 -11.89 0.43 -5.19
N ILE A 196 -11.13 0.90 -4.21
CA ILE A 196 -10.79 2.31 -4.02
C ILE A 196 -9.31 2.39 -3.69
N PHE A 197 -8.53 3.01 -4.58
CA PHE A 197 -7.10 3.22 -4.37
C PHE A 197 -6.85 4.28 -3.28
N ASP A 198 -5.69 4.22 -2.62
CA ASP A 198 -5.34 5.12 -1.51
C ASP A 198 -5.27 6.61 -1.91
N GLY A 199 -5.01 6.85 -3.20
CA GLY A 199 -4.87 8.19 -3.75
C GLY A 199 -3.41 8.69 -3.78
N ILE A 200 -3.06 9.36 -4.86
CA ILE A 200 -1.76 10.01 -5.04
C ILE A 200 -1.91 11.51 -4.84
N ASP A 201 -1.16 12.05 -3.89
CA ASP A 201 -1.11 13.51 -3.69
C ASP A 201 -0.38 14.18 -4.85
N THR A 202 -1.14 14.64 -5.84
CA THR A 202 -0.60 15.27 -7.04
C THR A 202 -0.06 16.69 -6.80
N SER A 203 -0.18 17.22 -5.59
CA SER A 203 0.53 18.45 -5.20
C SER A 203 2.02 18.19 -4.93
N VAL A 204 2.34 16.97 -4.50
CA VAL A 204 3.72 16.49 -4.24
C VAL A 204 4.23 15.68 -5.43
N TRP A 205 3.45 14.67 -5.84
CA TRP A 205 3.80 13.77 -6.93
C TRP A 205 3.28 14.32 -8.26
N ASN A 206 4.08 15.16 -8.87
CA ASN A 206 3.78 15.80 -10.14
C ASN A 206 5.08 16.04 -10.90
N ARG A 207 4.95 16.27 -12.21
CA ARG A 207 6.11 16.63 -13.02
C ARG A 207 6.63 18.01 -12.63
N VAL A 208 7.84 18.03 -12.08
CA VAL A 208 8.53 19.25 -11.66
C VAL A 208 9.34 19.79 -12.84
N ALA A 209 8.99 20.96 -13.33
CA ALA A 209 9.80 21.68 -14.30
C ALA A 209 11.09 22.18 -13.61
N GLN A 210 12.25 21.78 -14.12
CA GLN A 210 13.52 22.20 -13.57
C GLN A 210 14.37 22.89 -14.63
N PRO A 211 15.01 24.03 -14.31
CA PRO A 211 16.07 24.58 -15.16
C PRO A 211 17.29 23.68 -15.02
N GLY A 212 17.63 22.95 -16.09
CA GLY A 212 18.71 21.98 -16.09
C GLY A 212 18.31 20.61 -15.52
N ARG A 213 19.22 19.63 -15.66
CA ARG A 213 19.04 18.25 -15.19
C ARG A 213 19.83 18.05 -13.89
N THR A 214 19.42 18.74 -12.81
CA THR A 214 20.13 18.74 -11.52
C THR A 214 19.30 18.06 -10.46
N PHE A 215 19.91 17.14 -9.70
CA PHE A 215 19.32 16.50 -8.55
C PHE A 215 20.27 16.61 -7.34
N GLY A 216 19.88 17.32 -6.29
CA GLY A 216 20.77 17.67 -5.18
C GLY A 216 22.03 18.39 -5.68
N THR A 217 23.19 17.86 -5.34
CA THR A 217 24.49 18.33 -5.84
C THR A 217 24.92 17.66 -7.16
N PHE A 218 24.14 16.68 -7.62
CA PHE A 218 24.46 15.89 -8.81
C PHE A 218 23.82 16.50 -10.07
N GLN A 219 24.66 16.88 -11.02
CA GLN A 219 24.22 17.37 -12.32
C GLN A 219 24.31 16.22 -13.33
N ILE A 220 23.14 15.87 -13.90
CA ILE A 220 23.08 14.88 -14.99
C ILE A 220 23.47 15.61 -16.28
N PRO A 221 24.57 15.23 -16.94
CA PRO A 221 25.00 15.86 -18.17
C PRO A 221 23.87 15.82 -19.24
N PRO A 222 23.78 16.83 -20.11
CA PRO A 222 22.71 16.91 -21.11
C PRO A 222 22.65 15.73 -22.08
N ASP A 223 23.79 15.15 -22.36
CA ASP A 223 23.98 13.98 -23.24
C ASP A 223 23.77 12.64 -22.55
N CYS A 224 23.66 12.62 -21.21
CA CYS A 224 23.41 11.41 -20.44
C CYS A 224 21.91 11.08 -20.36
N ARG A 225 21.61 9.78 -20.34
CA ARG A 225 20.27 9.25 -20.01
C ARG A 225 20.20 8.89 -18.54
N LEU A 226 19.02 9.01 -17.97
CA LEU A 226 18.73 8.65 -16.58
C LEU A 226 17.77 7.48 -16.53
N LEU A 227 18.24 6.34 -16.03
CA LEU A 227 17.43 5.19 -15.64
C LEU A 227 17.16 5.25 -14.14
N THR A 228 15.93 5.04 -13.71
CA THR A 228 15.58 5.03 -12.29
C THR A 228 14.95 3.72 -11.86
N TYR A 229 15.21 3.35 -10.62
CA TYR A 229 14.53 2.27 -9.89
C TYR A 229 14.24 2.73 -8.47
N VAL A 230 13.02 2.47 -7.99
CA VAL A 230 12.57 2.88 -6.65
C VAL A 230 11.92 1.73 -5.93
N SER A 231 12.45 1.36 -4.77
CA SER A 231 11.86 0.35 -3.89
C SER A 231 12.03 0.75 -2.42
N ARG A 232 11.13 0.29 -1.57
CA ARG A 232 11.23 0.52 -0.12
C ARG A 232 12.46 -0.16 0.48
N GLY A 233 12.77 -1.36 0.00
CA GLY A 233 13.93 -2.15 0.36
C GLY A 233 14.41 -2.96 -0.84
N PHE A 234 15.68 -3.32 -0.84
CA PHE A 234 16.28 -4.12 -1.90
C PHE A 234 16.07 -5.60 -1.59
N GLU A 235 15.22 -6.25 -2.39
CA GLU A 235 14.78 -7.63 -2.17
C GLU A 235 14.30 -8.31 -3.45
N SER A 236 14.21 -9.64 -3.41
CA SER A 236 13.79 -10.46 -4.56
C SER A 236 12.35 -10.18 -4.98
N MET A 237 11.44 -9.92 -4.03
CA MET A 237 10.04 -9.63 -4.31
C MET A 237 9.84 -8.36 -5.13
N ARG A 238 10.78 -7.43 -5.10
CA ARG A 238 10.80 -6.21 -5.91
C ARG A 238 11.77 -6.30 -7.08
N GLY A 239 12.27 -7.51 -7.38
CA GLY A 239 13.11 -7.80 -8.54
C GLY A 239 14.40 -7.00 -8.58
N PHE A 240 14.98 -6.66 -7.41
CA PHE A 240 16.19 -5.85 -7.34
C PHE A 240 17.37 -6.53 -8.06
N ASP A 241 17.52 -7.85 -7.93
CA ASP A 241 18.52 -8.65 -8.64
C ASP A 241 18.31 -8.65 -10.16
N ILE A 242 17.07 -8.75 -10.62
CA ILE A 242 16.71 -8.66 -12.05
C ILE A 242 17.02 -7.25 -12.57
N PHE A 243 16.60 -6.22 -11.84
CA PHE A 243 16.91 -4.83 -12.19
C PHE A 243 18.41 -4.60 -12.33
N MET A 244 19.23 -5.09 -11.40
CA MET A 244 20.69 -4.90 -11.44
C MET A 244 21.33 -5.59 -12.64
N LYS A 245 20.86 -6.78 -13.04
CA LYS A 245 21.29 -7.43 -14.29
C LYS A 245 20.95 -6.59 -15.52
N VAL A 246 19.73 -6.04 -15.57
CA VAL A 246 19.31 -5.14 -16.65
C VAL A 246 20.16 -3.86 -16.66
N ALA A 247 20.31 -3.22 -15.51
CA ALA A 247 21.11 -1.99 -15.36
C ALA A 247 22.57 -2.18 -15.80
N LYS A 248 23.18 -3.31 -15.39
CA LYS A 248 24.56 -3.66 -15.83
C LYS A 248 24.67 -3.73 -17.35
N ARG A 249 23.79 -4.51 -17.99
CA ARG A 249 23.82 -4.70 -19.45
C ARG A 249 23.57 -3.39 -20.20
N LEU A 250 22.69 -2.54 -19.70
CA LEU A 250 22.44 -1.22 -20.28
C LEU A 250 23.65 -0.29 -20.09
N CYS A 251 24.32 -0.31 -18.95
CA CYS A 251 25.56 0.44 -18.74
C CYS A 251 26.68 -0.02 -19.67
N ASP A 252 26.79 -1.33 -19.95
CA ASP A 252 27.79 -1.88 -20.90
C ASP A 252 27.53 -1.40 -22.34
N GLN A 253 26.25 -1.16 -22.70
CA GLN A 253 25.82 -0.73 -24.04
C GLN A 253 25.77 0.79 -24.24
N HIS A 254 25.53 1.56 -23.15
CA HIS A 254 25.35 3.00 -23.17
C HIS A 254 26.37 3.70 -22.27
N PRO A 255 27.48 4.23 -22.83
CA PRO A 255 28.48 4.96 -22.02
C PRO A 255 27.91 6.14 -21.24
N ASN A 256 26.90 6.80 -21.81
CA ASN A 256 26.26 7.98 -21.25
C ASN A 256 24.99 7.65 -20.44
N LEU A 257 24.90 6.44 -19.85
CA LEU A 257 23.79 6.07 -18.98
C LEU A 257 24.18 6.27 -17.52
N VAL A 258 23.32 6.95 -16.77
CA VAL A 258 23.35 7.05 -15.31
C VAL A 258 22.15 6.30 -14.76
N VAL A 259 22.37 5.49 -13.73
CA VAL A 259 21.32 4.70 -13.06
C VAL A 259 21.16 5.18 -11.64
N ALA A 260 19.98 5.66 -11.29
CA ALA A 260 19.65 6.09 -9.92
C ALA A 260 18.79 5.03 -9.23
N VAL A 261 19.32 4.47 -8.15
CA VAL A 261 18.70 3.42 -7.34
C VAL A 261 18.29 4.01 -6.00
N VAL A 262 16.97 4.10 -5.76
CA VAL A 262 16.42 4.69 -4.55
C VAL A 262 15.78 3.60 -3.67
N GLY A 263 16.14 3.59 -2.41
CA GLY A 263 15.64 2.64 -1.41
C GLY A 263 16.64 2.36 -0.32
N GLU A 264 16.23 1.54 0.63
CA GLU A 264 17.07 1.16 1.78
C GLU A 264 17.65 -0.24 1.57
N ASP A 265 18.85 -0.46 2.11
CA ASP A 265 19.47 -1.77 2.13
C ASP A 265 18.86 -2.63 3.23
N ARG A 266 17.67 -3.14 2.96
CA ARG A 266 16.94 -4.05 3.83
C ARG A 266 15.94 -4.89 3.06
N ILE A 267 15.60 -6.06 3.61
CA ILE A 267 14.50 -6.92 3.16
C ILE A 267 13.23 -6.46 3.89
N CYS A 268 12.17 -6.15 3.15
CA CYS A 268 10.94 -5.61 3.71
C CYS A 268 9.80 -6.65 3.80
N TYR A 269 9.71 -7.53 2.80
CA TYR A 269 8.55 -8.42 2.62
C TYR A 269 8.94 -9.88 2.44
N GLY A 270 10.07 -10.15 1.76
CA GLY A 270 10.51 -11.48 1.42
C GLY A 270 11.25 -12.23 2.53
N GLY A 271 11.50 -13.52 2.28
CA GLY A 271 12.33 -14.39 3.12
C GLY A 271 13.78 -14.49 2.64
N ASP A 272 14.26 -13.54 1.86
CA ASP A 272 15.54 -13.62 1.14
C ASP A 272 16.74 -13.92 2.04
N ALA A 273 16.72 -13.42 3.29
CA ALA A 273 17.80 -13.64 4.24
C ALA A 273 18.10 -15.14 4.50
N GLU A 274 17.09 -16.00 4.37
CA GLU A 274 17.24 -17.46 4.53
C GLU A 274 18.03 -18.08 3.38
N HIS A 275 18.12 -17.43 2.22
CA HIS A 275 18.71 -17.95 0.99
C HIS A 275 20.08 -17.33 0.65
N ILE A 276 20.37 -16.11 1.14
CA ILE A 276 21.53 -15.34 0.72
C ILE A 276 22.71 -15.40 1.71
N GLY A 277 22.54 -16.11 2.84
CA GLY A 277 23.59 -16.27 3.86
C GLY A 277 23.99 -14.97 4.57
N GLY A 278 23.16 -13.91 4.53
CA GLY A 278 23.44 -12.63 5.16
C GLY A 278 22.22 -11.69 5.19
N PRO A 279 22.34 -10.54 5.88
CA PRO A 279 21.22 -9.64 6.08
C PRO A 279 20.95 -8.68 4.90
N SER A 280 21.88 -8.55 3.94
CA SER A 280 21.81 -7.57 2.86
C SER A 280 21.69 -8.23 1.49
N PHE A 281 20.49 -8.16 0.93
CA PHE A 281 20.23 -8.61 -0.44
C PHE A 281 21.02 -7.80 -1.47
N ARG A 282 21.23 -6.50 -1.20
CA ARG A 282 22.07 -5.64 -2.07
C ARG A 282 23.50 -6.15 -2.13
N GLN A 283 24.12 -6.44 -0.97
CA GLN A 283 25.50 -6.94 -0.94
C GLN A 283 25.62 -8.30 -1.66
N TRP A 284 24.63 -9.17 -1.46
CA TRP A 284 24.57 -10.44 -2.16
C TRP A 284 24.49 -10.23 -3.67
N VAL A 285 23.60 -9.38 -4.19
CA VAL A 285 23.49 -9.08 -5.61
C VAL A 285 24.80 -8.52 -6.16
N LEU A 286 25.40 -7.55 -5.46
CA LEU A 286 26.67 -6.93 -5.89
C LEU A 286 27.85 -7.91 -5.88
N SER A 287 27.78 -9.00 -5.13
CA SER A 287 28.80 -10.06 -5.13
C SER A 287 28.69 -11.04 -6.31
N GLN A 288 27.55 -11.06 -7.01
CA GLN A 288 27.30 -12.03 -8.10
C GLN A 288 27.97 -11.62 -9.41
N GLU A 289 28.11 -10.31 -9.67
CA GLU A 289 28.66 -9.78 -10.90
C GLU A 289 29.46 -8.49 -10.61
N GLN A 290 30.25 -8.04 -11.60
CA GLN A 290 30.92 -6.74 -11.53
C GLN A 290 29.97 -5.64 -12.04
N TYR A 291 29.76 -4.62 -11.22
CA TYR A 291 28.91 -3.48 -11.53
C TYR A 291 29.74 -2.19 -11.57
N ASP A 292 29.43 -1.31 -12.52
CA ASP A 292 30.02 0.02 -12.58
C ASP A 292 29.32 0.96 -11.59
N LEU A 293 29.80 0.96 -10.35
CA LEU A 293 29.25 1.81 -9.29
C LEU A 293 29.57 3.30 -9.44
N SER A 294 30.37 3.70 -10.45
CA SER A 294 30.52 5.12 -10.78
C SER A 294 29.31 5.66 -11.54
N ARG A 295 28.53 4.80 -12.18
CA ARG A 295 27.31 5.14 -12.93
C ARG A 295 26.02 4.58 -12.30
N ILE A 296 26.10 3.54 -11.49
CA ILE A 296 24.97 2.98 -10.73
C ILE A 296 25.01 3.58 -9.33
N LEU A 297 24.17 4.59 -9.09
CA LEU A 297 24.19 5.43 -7.90
C LEU A 297 23.13 5.00 -6.91
N PHE A 298 23.54 4.54 -5.73
CA PHE A 298 22.62 4.23 -4.62
C PHE A 298 22.37 5.48 -3.80
N LEU A 299 21.17 6.05 -3.92
CA LEU A 299 20.81 7.33 -3.31
C LEU A 299 20.20 7.21 -1.91
N GLY A 300 20.02 5.97 -1.42
CA GLY A 300 19.32 5.74 -0.16
C GLY A 300 17.83 6.12 -0.24
N ARG A 301 17.24 6.44 0.90
CA ARG A 301 15.88 6.94 0.98
C ARG A 301 15.85 8.43 0.68
N LEU A 302 14.95 8.85 -0.20
CA LEU A 302 14.70 10.25 -0.52
C LEU A 302 13.37 10.70 0.06
N ASP A 303 13.29 11.97 0.44
CA ASP A 303 12.02 12.60 0.80
C ASP A 303 11.13 12.78 -0.43
N PRO A 304 9.79 12.80 -0.28
CA PRO A 304 8.86 12.83 -1.39
C PRO A 304 9.11 13.93 -2.42
N PRO A 305 9.42 15.20 -2.06
CA PRO A 305 9.71 16.24 -3.05
C PRO A 305 10.96 15.95 -3.88
N ASP A 306 12.01 15.41 -3.26
CA ASP A 306 13.26 15.10 -3.96
C ASP A 306 13.09 13.89 -4.86
N LEU A 307 12.34 12.88 -4.41
CA LEU A 307 12.01 11.73 -5.24
C LEU A 307 11.15 12.15 -6.45
N ALA A 308 10.17 13.04 -6.27
CA ALA A 308 9.38 13.57 -7.37
C ALA A 308 10.23 14.33 -8.40
N ARG A 309 11.23 15.10 -7.93
CA ARG A 309 12.21 15.75 -8.82
C ARG A 309 13.02 14.73 -9.62
N LEU A 310 13.55 13.70 -8.96
CA LEU A 310 14.32 12.64 -9.61
C LEU A 310 13.50 11.92 -10.67
N LEU A 311 12.27 11.50 -10.32
CA LEU A 311 11.37 10.81 -11.24
C LEU A 311 10.97 11.69 -12.43
N SER A 312 10.82 13.00 -12.22
CA SER A 312 10.54 13.97 -13.30
C SER A 312 11.70 14.12 -14.31
N LEU A 313 12.92 13.80 -13.89
CA LEU A 313 14.13 13.79 -14.74
C LEU A 313 14.37 12.44 -15.42
N SER A 314 13.68 11.39 -14.99
CA SER A 314 13.88 10.03 -15.48
C SER A 314 13.53 9.89 -16.96
N ASP A 315 14.45 9.41 -17.79
CA ASP A 315 14.17 9.04 -19.17
C ASP A 315 13.45 7.70 -19.24
N LEU A 316 13.73 6.79 -18.27
CA LEU A 316 13.08 5.50 -18.13
C LEU A 316 13.03 5.09 -16.64
N HIS A 317 11.88 4.65 -16.16
CA HIS A 317 11.71 4.06 -14.84
C HIS A 317 11.40 2.57 -14.98
N ILE A 318 12.23 1.71 -14.40
CA ILE A 318 11.97 0.27 -14.34
C ILE A 318 11.29 -0.05 -12.99
N TYR A 319 10.13 -0.71 -13.09
CA TYR A 319 9.35 -1.17 -11.95
C TYR A 319 9.16 -2.69 -12.00
N LEU A 320 9.58 -3.37 -10.96
CA LEU A 320 9.48 -4.82 -10.82
C LEU A 320 8.72 -5.19 -9.55
N THR A 321 7.82 -6.14 -9.65
CA THR A 321 7.17 -6.77 -8.50
C THR A 321 6.71 -8.18 -8.86
N VAL A 322 6.83 -9.10 -7.91
CA VAL A 322 6.11 -10.38 -7.94
C VAL A 322 4.60 -10.12 -7.82
N PRO A 323 3.72 -11.11 -8.02
CA PRO A 323 2.28 -10.98 -7.76
C PRO A 323 2.00 -10.69 -6.27
N PHE A 324 2.17 -9.43 -5.87
CA PHE A 324 2.03 -8.92 -4.51
C PHE A 324 1.39 -7.53 -4.52
N VAL A 325 1.26 -6.90 -3.35
CA VAL A 325 0.71 -5.55 -3.22
C VAL A 325 1.41 -4.58 -4.17
N LEU A 326 0.61 -3.86 -4.96
CA LEU A 326 1.11 -2.82 -5.85
C LEU A 326 1.77 -1.70 -5.04
N SER A 327 3.00 -1.35 -5.41
CA SER A 327 3.71 -0.29 -4.71
C SER A 327 3.26 1.10 -5.17
N TRP A 328 3.15 2.04 -4.24
CA TRP A 328 2.94 3.44 -4.57
C TRP A 328 4.05 4.02 -5.45
N SER A 329 5.25 3.42 -5.45
CA SER A 329 6.38 3.90 -6.28
C SER A 329 6.05 3.89 -7.77
N LEU A 330 5.30 2.90 -8.27
CA LEU A 330 4.81 2.89 -9.65
C LEU A 330 3.87 4.07 -9.92
N MET A 331 2.89 4.27 -9.04
CA MET A 331 1.89 5.33 -9.20
C MET A 331 2.52 6.73 -9.09
N ASN A 332 3.51 6.88 -8.20
CA ASN A 332 4.28 8.11 -8.06
C ASN A 332 5.13 8.39 -9.30
N ALA A 333 5.76 7.36 -9.88
CA ALA A 333 6.54 7.52 -11.11
C ALA A 333 5.66 7.92 -12.31
N LEU A 334 4.47 7.31 -12.44
CA LEU A 334 3.46 7.72 -13.42
C LEU A 334 3.02 9.17 -13.21
N ALA A 335 2.71 9.57 -11.96
CA ALA A 335 2.31 10.93 -11.61
C ALA A 335 3.37 11.97 -11.98
N CYS A 336 4.65 11.63 -11.79
CA CYS A 336 5.79 12.49 -12.14
C CYS A 336 6.09 12.50 -13.65
N GLY A 337 5.40 11.69 -14.45
CA GLY A 337 5.56 11.64 -15.90
C GLY A 337 6.85 10.95 -16.34
N ALA A 338 7.30 9.93 -15.62
CA ALA A 338 8.33 9.02 -16.07
C ALA A 338 7.78 8.02 -17.10
N THR A 339 8.57 7.67 -18.12
CA THR A 339 8.25 6.53 -18.99
C THR A 339 8.47 5.23 -18.23
N ILE A 340 7.46 4.38 -18.16
CA ILE A 340 7.48 3.16 -17.36
C ILE A 340 7.76 1.94 -18.22
N LEU A 341 8.70 1.10 -17.78
CA LEU A 341 8.86 -0.29 -18.20
C LEU A 341 8.74 -1.18 -16.96
N ALA A 342 7.72 -2.02 -16.93
CA ALA A 342 7.38 -2.76 -15.72
C ALA A 342 7.32 -4.27 -15.95
N SER A 343 7.38 -5.04 -14.86
CA SER A 343 7.17 -6.49 -14.90
C SER A 343 5.73 -6.83 -15.29
N ASP A 344 5.58 -7.75 -16.22
CA ASP A 344 4.31 -8.27 -16.68
C ASP A 344 3.71 -9.24 -15.65
N THR A 345 3.22 -8.68 -14.54
CA THR A 345 2.54 -9.41 -13.46
C THR A 345 1.12 -8.91 -13.27
N ALA A 346 0.26 -9.75 -12.72
CA ALA A 346 -1.18 -9.45 -12.62
C ALA A 346 -1.50 -8.10 -11.95
N PRO A 347 -0.89 -7.70 -10.81
CA PRO A 347 -1.17 -6.40 -10.20
C PRO A 347 -0.71 -5.22 -11.07
N VAL A 348 0.35 -5.39 -11.88
CA VAL A 348 0.88 -4.34 -12.75
C VAL A 348 0.00 -4.16 -13.99
N ARG A 349 -0.51 -5.25 -14.57
CA ARG A 349 -1.43 -5.21 -15.71
C ARG A 349 -2.73 -4.45 -15.44
N GLU A 350 -3.12 -4.28 -14.18
CA GLU A 350 -4.28 -3.45 -13.83
C GLU A 350 -3.99 -1.95 -14.06
N MET A 351 -2.73 -1.54 -13.94
CA MET A 351 -2.32 -0.14 -14.03
C MET A 351 -1.65 0.21 -15.37
N ILE A 352 -0.96 -0.76 -15.97
CA ILE A 352 -0.22 -0.54 -17.22
C ILE A 352 -0.89 -1.28 -18.37
N THR A 353 -1.30 -0.49 -19.37
CA THR A 353 -1.71 -1.00 -20.68
C THR A 353 -0.54 -0.78 -21.66
N PRO A 354 0.08 -1.88 -22.16
CA PRO A 354 1.24 -1.79 -23.03
C PRO A 354 0.99 -0.89 -24.26
N GLY A 355 1.96 0.00 -24.55
CA GLY A 355 1.88 0.94 -25.66
C GLY A 355 0.92 2.12 -25.46
N GLN A 356 0.18 2.16 -24.34
CA GLN A 356 -0.70 3.27 -24.01
C GLN A 356 -0.15 4.17 -22.90
N ASN A 357 0.23 3.61 -21.75
CA ASN A 357 0.73 4.36 -20.61
C ASN A 357 1.99 3.74 -19.97
N GLY A 358 2.60 2.76 -20.62
CA GLY A 358 3.83 2.10 -20.22
C GLY A 358 4.15 0.91 -21.11
N LEU A 359 5.22 0.22 -20.76
CA LEU A 359 5.71 -1.00 -21.41
C LEU A 359 5.75 -2.15 -20.38
N LEU A 360 5.61 -3.39 -20.85
CA LEU A 360 5.69 -4.58 -20.01
C LEU A 360 6.70 -5.58 -20.58
N ALA A 361 7.46 -6.21 -19.68
CA ALA A 361 8.31 -7.35 -19.99
C ALA A 361 8.13 -8.45 -18.94
N GLY A 362 8.30 -9.72 -19.30
CA GLY A 362 8.24 -10.82 -18.35
C GLY A 362 9.18 -10.60 -17.17
N PHE A 363 8.74 -10.87 -15.93
CA PHE A 363 9.53 -10.57 -14.73
C PHE A 363 10.97 -11.10 -14.78
N PHE A 364 11.17 -12.30 -15.35
CA PHE A 364 12.48 -12.95 -15.49
C PHE A 364 13.16 -12.67 -16.83
N ASP A 365 12.51 -11.97 -17.74
CA ASP A 365 13.00 -11.72 -19.10
C ASP A 365 13.93 -10.50 -19.14
N VAL A 366 15.16 -10.72 -18.66
CA VAL A 366 16.22 -9.68 -18.70
C VAL A 366 16.47 -9.19 -20.11
N ASP A 367 16.44 -10.08 -21.13
CA ASP A 367 16.67 -9.72 -22.53
C ASP A 367 15.55 -8.80 -23.05
N GLY A 368 14.30 -9.12 -22.74
CA GLY A 368 13.14 -8.28 -23.09
C GLY A 368 13.19 -6.91 -22.42
N PHE A 369 13.58 -6.84 -21.12
CA PHE A 369 13.78 -5.56 -20.44
C PHE A 369 14.88 -4.74 -21.12
N VAL A 370 16.04 -5.35 -21.43
CA VAL A 370 17.15 -4.65 -22.09
C VAL A 370 16.75 -4.18 -23.49
N ALA A 371 16.08 -5.01 -24.28
CA ALA A 371 15.64 -4.65 -25.63
C ALA A 371 14.69 -3.43 -25.62
N GLN A 372 13.64 -3.47 -24.80
CA GLN A 372 12.68 -2.37 -24.70
C GLN A 372 13.32 -1.11 -24.09
N ALA A 373 14.16 -1.27 -23.08
CA ALA A 373 14.88 -0.14 -22.47
C ALA A 373 15.81 0.54 -23.49
N ASN A 374 16.52 -0.22 -24.34
CA ASN A 374 17.35 0.33 -25.41
C ASN A 374 16.54 1.20 -26.37
N GLU A 375 15.37 0.74 -26.81
CA GLU A 375 14.52 1.52 -27.70
C GLU A 375 14.10 2.85 -27.08
N VAL A 376 13.66 2.83 -25.80
CA VAL A 376 13.26 4.05 -25.08
C VAL A 376 14.43 5.00 -24.90
N LEU A 377 15.61 4.49 -24.46
CA LEU A 377 16.79 5.31 -24.20
C LEU A 377 17.38 5.94 -25.47
N GLN A 378 17.29 5.24 -26.61
CA GLN A 378 17.75 5.76 -27.91
C GLN A 378 16.76 6.79 -28.50
N ARG A 379 15.46 6.57 -28.33
CA ARG A 379 14.41 7.38 -28.94
C ARG A 379 13.35 7.85 -27.91
N PRO A 380 13.74 8.56 -26.85
CA PRO A 380 12.81 8.90 -25.74
C PRO A 380 11.62 9.76 -26.18
N HIS A 381 11.76 10.49 -27.27
CA HIS A 381 10.66 11.31 -27.81
C HIS A 381 9.49 10.47 -28.32
N ASP A 382 9.75 9.29 -28.88
CA ASP A 382 8.73 8.39 -29.43
C ASP A 382 7.84 7.82 -28.30
N TYR A 383 8.38 7.72 -27.10
CA TYR A 383 7.71 7.16 -25.91
C TYR A 383 7.11 8.21 -24.95
N ARG A 384 7.27 9.51 -25.26
CA ARG A 384 6.76 10.59 -24.40
C ARG A 384 5.25 10.49 -24.16
N HIS A 385 4.49 10.05 -25.16
CA HIS A 385 3.06 9.86 -25.06
C HIS A 385 2.66 8.86 -23.96
N LEU A 386 3.48 7.83 -23.68
CA LEU A 386 3.23 6.87 -22.58
C LEU A 386 3.28 7.56 -21.23
N ALA A 387 4.31 8.39 -21.02
CA ALA A 387 4.48 9.17 -19.80
C ALA A 387 3.33 10.18 -19.59
N GLU A 388 2.91 10.85 -20.66
CA GLU A 388 1.79 11.81 -20.64
C GLU A 388 0.46 11.12 -20.31
N ASN A 389 0.17 9.99 -20.95
CA ASN A 389 -1.02 9.19 -20.69
C ASN A 389 -1.00 8.59 -19.26
N GLY A 390 0.14 8.10 -18.79
CA GLY A 390 0.30 7.61 -17.41
C GLY A 390 -0.01 8.70 -16.40
N ARG A 391 0.56 9.90 -16.57
CA ARG A 391 0.30 11.05 -15.72
C ARG A 391 -1.18 11.46 -15.75
N LYS A 392 -1.78 11.53 -16.93
CA LYS A 392 -3.20 11.85 -17.10
C LYS A 392 -4.07 10.85 -16.36
N MET A 393 -3.81 9.56 -16.49
CA MET A 393 -4.53 8.48 -15.77
C MET A 393 -4.48 8.69 -14.25
N ILE A 394 -3.30 9.03 -13.69
CA ILE A 394 -3.17 9.30 -12.25
C ILE A 394 -4.04 10.49 -11.84
N HIS A 395 -3.98 11.60 -12.57
CA HIS A 395 -4.76 12.79 -12.25
C HIS A 395 -6.27 12.56 -12.30
N GLU A 396 -6.75 11.82 -13.33
CA GLU A 396 -8.18 11.61 -13.58
C GLU A 396 -8.79 10.52 -12.69
N HIS A 397 -8.02 9.48 -12.31
CA HIS A 397 -8.59 8.29 -11.67
C HIS A 397 -8.00 7.95 -10.30
N TYR A 398 -6.75 8.35 -10.04
CA TYR A 398 -5.99 7.94 -8.87
C TYR A 398 -5.44 9.12 -8.04
N SER A 399 -5.77 10.36 -8.38
CA SER A 399 -5.40 11.51 -7.54
C SER A 399 -6.08 11.40 -6.17
N LEU A 400 -5.42 11.98 -5.17
CA LEU A 400 -5.91 11.97 -3.79
C LEU A 400 -7.35 12.52 -3.71
N ASP A 401 -7.66 13.61 -4.43
CA ASP A 401 -9.00 14.20 -4.43
C ASP A 401 -10.08 13.25 -4.99
N VAL A 402 -9.78 12.53 -6.06
CA VAL A 402 -10.70 11.57 -6.67
C VAL A 402 -10.91 10.39 -5.72
N CYS A 403 -9.83 9.82 -5.17
CA CYS A 403 -9.92 8.66 -4.29
C CYS A 403 -10.58 9.00 -2.96
N LEU A 404 -10.23 10.13 -2.33
CA LEU A 404 -10.88 10.57 -1.10
C LEU A 404 -12.36 10.82 -1.28
N SER A 405 -12.78 11.40 -2.43
CA SER A 405 -14.21 11.59 -2.73
C SER A 405 -14.97 10.26 -2.88
N ARG A 406 -14.32 9.19 -3.34
CA ARG A 406 -14.90 7.84 -3.39
C ARG A 406 -14.99 7.22 -2.00
N MET A 407 -13.95 7.38 -1.17
CA MET A 407 -13.95 6.94 0.23
C MET A 407 -15.02 7.67 1.05
N GLU A 408 -15.15 9.00 0.89
CA GLU A 408 -16.18 9.78 1.55
C GLU A 408 -17.59 9.24 1.24
N ARG A 409 -17.89 8.96 -0.03
CA ARG A 409 -19.18 8.37 -0.41
C ARG A 409 -19.43 6.99 0.22
N LEU A 410 -18.39 6.16 0.29
CA LEU A 410 -18.48 4.88 1.00
C LEU A 410 -18.80 5.10 2.48
N TYR A 411 -18.11 6.01 3.15
CA TYR A 411 -18.29 6.29 4.57
C TYR A 411 -19.67 6.90 4.89
N GLU A 412 -20.13 7.84 4.06
CA GLU A 412 -21.47 8.42 4.18
C GLU A 412 -22.57 7.37 4.00
N ARG A 413 -22.45 6.52 3.00
CA ARG A 413 -23.40 5.43 2.75
C ARG A 413 -23.43 4.42 3.88
N VAL A 414 -22.27 3.97 4.37
CA VAL A 414 -22.18 2.96 5.43
C VAL A 414 -22.56 3.57 6.79
N GLY A 415 -22.09 4.78 7.08
CA GLY A 415 -22.46 5.49 8.31
C GLY A 415 -23.95 5.83 8.44
N SER A 416 -24.69 5.82 7.32
CA SER A 416 -26.15 6.00 7.32
C SER A 416 -26.96 4.70 7.50
N LEU A 417 -26.29 3.55 7.57
CA LEU A 417 -26.97 2.27 7.82
C LEU A 417 -27.61 2.27 9.23
N PRO A 418 -28.74 1.60 9.40
CA PRO A 418 -29.31 1.36 10.73
C PRO A 418 -28.24 0.71 11.62
N ARG A 419 -28.17 1.14 12.87
CA ARG A 419 -27.28 0.50 13.85
C ARG A 419 -27.64 -0.98 13.96
N PRO A 420 -26.66 -1.90 13.96
CA PRO A 420 -26.92 -3.31 14.21
C PRO A 420 -27.72 -3.44 15.53
N VAL A 421 -28.78 -4.21 15.52
CA VAL A 421 -29.49 -4.53 16.75
C VAL A 421 -28.54 -5.39 17.60
N PRO A 422 -28.23 -4.96 18.85
CA PRO A 422 -27.36 -5.79 19.68
C PRO A 422 -27.97 -7.18 19.81
N PRO A 423 -27.17 -8.26 19.81
CA PRO A 423 -27.71 -9.57 20.10
C PRO A 423 -28.45 -9.52 21.42
N LEU A 424 -29.66 -10.08 21.47
CA LEU A 424 -30.49 -10.13 22.66
C LEU A 424 -29.60 -10.46 23.85
N SER A 425 -29.53 -9.53 24.80
CA SER A 425 -28.77 -9.70 26.04
C SER A 425 -29.09 -11.06 26.62
N ALA A 426 -28.11 -11.94 26.68
CA ALA A 426 -28.25 -13.19 27.41
C ALA A 426 -28.70 -12.85 28.83
N PRO A 427 -29.63 -13.64 29.42
CA PRO A 427 -30.07 -13.39 30.79
C PRO A 427 -28.84 -13.37 31.68
N THR A 428 -28.69 -12.29 32.44
CA THR A 428 -27.66 -12.13 33.47
C THR A 428 -27.86 -13.24 34.51
N GLY A 429 -27.02 -14.27 34.45
CA GLY A 429 -27.07 -15.36 35.43
C GLY A 429 -26.13 -16.50 35.06
N ALA A 430 -24.96 -16.44 35.62
CA ALA A 430 -24.05 -17.46 36.10
C ALA A 430 -22.60 -17.13 35.77
N GLU A 431 -21.87 -16.63 36.76
CA GLU A 431 -20.40 -16.69 36.76
C GLU A 431 -19.98 -18.16 36.66
N PRO A 432 -19.04 -18.53 35.79
CA PRO A 432 -18.40 -19.83 35.90
C PRO A 432 -17.46 -19.79 37.08
N ALA A 433 -17.73 -20.65 38.04
CA ALA A 433 -16.83 -20.97 39.16
C ALA A 433 -15.60 -21.72 38.65
N GLY A 434 -14.41 -21.29 39.05
CA GLY A 434 -13.17 -22.05 39.06
C GLY A 434 -12.15 -21.78 37.97
#